data_327c08787eb1d2c56e356f1b4c915a90
#
_entry.id   327c08787eb1d2c56e356f1b4c915a90
#
_cell.length_a   1.000
_cell.length_b   1.000
_cell.length_c   1.000
_cell.angle_alpha   90.00
_cell.angle_beta   90.00
_cell.angle_gamma   90.00
#
_symmetry.space_group_name_H-M   'P 1'
#
loop_
_entity.id
_entity.type
_entity.pdbx_description
1 polymer ?
#
loop_
_entity_poly.entity_id
_entity_poly.type
_entity_poly.pdbx_seq_one_letter_code
_entity_poly.pdbx_strand_id
1 'polypeptide(L)'
;MGIFPKSLKRAKILYIFKNKDKLDVTNYRPISILPVISKVYEKVFFNIYNYFSVNNLLSSQFGFRSDASTELLKVSDDILKFFDQKKVAIATFMDLSKAFDCVDHNILLSNLKRYDIHETALQWINSYLSDREHFVSWNQTHSPFLT
;
A
#
# COMPACT_ATOMS: atom_id res chain seq x y z
N MET A 1 4.41 24.54 4.42
CA MET A 1 3.82 23.77 5.55
C MET A 1 3.56 22.33 5.10
N GLY A 2 4.22 21.35 5.72
CA GLY A 2 4.05 19.92 5.43
C GLY A 2 2.85 19.33 6.19
N ILE A 3 1.62 19.83 5.98
CA ILE A 3 0.44 19.37 6.71
C ILE A 3 -0.62 18.88 5.72
N PHE A 4 -1.09 17.65 5.93
CA PHE A 4 -2.23 17.10 5.21
C PHE A 4 -3.53 17.52 5.89
N PRO A 5 -4.53 18.08 5.16
CA PRO A 5 -5.75 18.61 5.76
C PRO A 5 -6.55 17.54 6.54
N LYS A 6 -6.94 17.87 7.78
CA LYS A 6 -7.67 16.94 8.65
C LYS A 6 -9.01 16.49 8.03
N SER A 7 -9.73 17.39 7.35
CA SER A 7 -10.99 17.08 6.68
C SER A 7 -10.87 16.00 5.60
N LEU A 8 -9.68 15.78 5.04
CA LEU A 8 -9.42 14.79 4.01
C LEU A 8 -8.92 13.43 4.57
N LYS A 9 -8.75 13.32 5.88
CA LYS A 9 -8.32 12.10 6.57
C LYS A 9 -9.48 11.17 6.95
N ARG A 10 -10.71 11.58 6.72
CA ARG A 10 -11.92 10.80 7.04
C ARG A 10 -12.28 9.86 5.92
N ALA A 11 -12.32 8.58 6.20
CA ALA A 11 -12.65 7.54 5.25
C ALA A 11 -14.01 6.91 5.55
N LYS A 12 -14.82 6.70 4.52
CA LYS A 12 -15.97 5.82 4.58
C LYS A 12 -15.53 4.40 4.27
N ILE A 13 -15.80 3.45 5.19
CA ILE A 13 -15.50 2.05 4.96
C ILE A 13 -16.66 1.36 4.25
N LEU A 14 -16.35 0.69 3.14
CA LEU A 14 -17.22 -0.26 2.48
C LEU A 14 -16.66 -1.67 2.60
N TYR A 15 -17.51 -2.62 2.98
CA TYR A 15 -17.15 -4.02 3.05
C TYR A 15 -17.51 -4.72 1.74
N ILE A 16 -16.51 -5.23 1.03
CA ILE A 16 -16.71 -6.02 -0.20
C ILE A 16 -16.54 -7.49 0.13
N PHE A 17 -17.58 -8.27 -0.20
CA PHE A 17 -17.54 -9.73 -0.06
C PHE A 17 -16.49 -10.34 -0.97
N LYS A 18 -15.66 -11.23 -0.46
CA LYS A 18 -14.64 -11.96 -1.21
C LYS A 18 -15.21 -13.22 -1.84
N ASN A 19 -15.54 -14.19 -0.99
CA ASN A 19 -16.05 -15.52 -1.32
C ASN A 19 -16.37 -16.29 -0.03
N LYS A 20 -16.80 -17.54 -0.14
CA LYS A 20 -17.14 -18.48 0.94
C LYS A 20 -18.46 -18.10 1.64
N ASP A 21 -18.49 -18.13 2.98
CA ASP A 21 -19.68 -17.89 3.77
C ASP A 21 -19.91 -16.37 3.97
N LYS A 22 -21.12 -15.91 3.65
CA LYS A 22 -21.52 -14.49 3.83
C LYS A 22 -21.75 -14.10 5.28
N LEU A 23 -21.95 -15.07 6.15
CA LEU A 23 -22.16 -14.83 7.59
C LEU A 23 -20.83 -14.62 8.34
N ASP A 24 -19.71 -15.02 7.74
CA ASP A 24 -18.39 -14.84 8.32
C ASP A 24 -17.81 -13.47 7.91
N VAL A 25 -17.62 -12.58 8.87
CA VAL A 25 -17.06 -11.24 8.68
C VAL A 25 -15.65 -11.24 8.12
N THR A 26 -14.87 -12.29 8.31
CA THR A 26 -13.51 -12.43 7.78
C THR A 26 -13.49 -12.59 6.26
N ASN A 27 -14.63 -12.93 5.67
CA ASN A 27 -14.80 -13.05 4.22
C ASN A 27 -15.11 -11.72 3.52
N TYR A 28 -15.00 -10.61 4.23
CA TYR A 28 -15.16 -9.27 3.67
C TYR A 28 -13.85 -8.51 3.67
N ARG A 29 -13.65 -7.69 2.62
CA ARG A 29 -12.53 -6.73 2.54
C ARG A 29 -13.04 -5.34 2.88
N PRO A 30 -12.55 -4.68 3.94
CA PRO A 30 -12.83 -3.28 4.14
C PRO A 30 -12.10 -2.45 3.08
N ILE A 31 -12.83 -1.58 2.39
CA ILE A 31 -12.26 -0.62 1.44
C ILE A 31 -12.53 0.77 1.95
N SER A 32 -11.47 1.56 2.11
CA SER A 32 -11.54 2.95 2.54
C SER A 32 -11.80 3.87 1.36
N ILE A 33 -12.92 4.57 1.38
CA ILE A 33 -13.27 5.61 0.40
C ILE A 33 -12.98 6.97 1.02
N LEU A 34 -12.02 7.66 0.42
CA LEU A 34 -11.65 9.03 0.79
C LEU A 34 -12.37 10.07 -0.10
N PRO A 35 -12.49 11.33 0.35
CA PRO A 35 -12.96 12.43 -0.49
C PRO A 35 -12.14 12.54 -1.79
N VAL A 36 -12.80 12.86 -2.91
CA VAL A 36 -12.13 12.94 -4.23
C VAL A 36 -10.95 13.92 -4.22
N ILE A 37 -11.06 15.02 -3.49
CA ILE A 37 -10.00 16.02 -3.34
C ILE A 37 -8.75 15.41 -2.68
N SER A 38 -8.89 14.42 -1.80
CA SER A 38 -7.75 13.70 -1.22
C SER A 38 -6.82 13.14 -2.30
N LYS A 39 -7.38 12.64 -3.40
CA LYS A 39 -6.60 12.10 -4.53
C LYS A 39 -5.69 13.14 -5.20
N VAL A 40 -6.09 14.42 -5.19
CA VAL A 40 -5.25 15.50 -5.72
C VAL A 40 -4.03 15.69 -4.83
N TYR A 41 -4.23 15.68 -3.52
CA TYR A 41 -3.12 15.75 -2.56
C TYR A 41 -2.23 14.50 -2.61
N GLU A 42 -2.82 13.33 -2.84
CA GLU A 42 -2.09 12.06 -2.97
C GLU A 42 -1.18 12.01 -4.21
N LYS A 43 -1.45 12.82 -5.25
CA LYS A 43 -0.54 12.96 -6.39
C LYS A 43 0.86 13.46 -5.99
N VAL A 44 0.99 14.15 -4.87
CA VAL A 44 2.31 14.52 -4.34
C VAL A 44 3.15 13.27 -4.04
N PHE A 45 2.53 12.19 -3.55
CA PHE A 45 3.22 10.91 -3.35
C PHE A 45 3.73 10.31 -4.67
N PHE A 46 3.04 10.56 -5.77
CA PHE A 46 3.49 10.05 -7.06
C PHE A 46 4.87 10.62 -7.46
N ASN A 47 5.14 11.87 -7.13
CA ASN A 47 6.45 12.46 -7.37
C ASN A 47 7.52 11.82 -6.47
N ILE A 48 7.20 11.55 -5.21
CA ILE A 48 8.08 10.85 -4.29
C ILE A 48 8.30 9.40 -4.77
N TYR A 49 7.25 8.72 -5.19
CA TYR A 49 7.33 7.37 -5.76
C TYR A 49 8.23 7.34 -7.01
N ASN A 50 8.09 8.30 -7.93
CA ASN A 50 8.95 8.39 -9.11
C ASN A 50 10.41 8.59 -8.73
N TYR A 51 10.69 9.44 -7.73
CA TYR A 51 12.04 9.61 -7.20
C TYR A 51 12.64 8.28 -6.71
N PHE A 52 11.89 7.52 -5.94
CA PHE A 52 12.31 6.19 -5.49
C PHE A 52 12.48 5.20 -6.62
N SER A 53 11.53 5.18 -7.55
CA SER A 53 11.55 4.24 -8.69
C SER A 53 12.83 4.39 -9.51
N VAL A 54 13.29 5.63 -9.69
CA VAL A 54 14.50 5.91 -10.47
C VAL A 54 15.79 5.61 -9.67
N ASN A 55 15.81 5.92 -8.37
CA ASN A 55 17.06 5.99 -7.62
C ASN A 55 17.28 4.83 -6.64
N ASN A 56 16.24 4.22 -6.10
CA ASN A 56 16.36 3.42 -4.88
C ASN A 56 15.61 2.08 -4.87
N LEU A 57 14.79 1.79 -5.87
CA LEU A 57 14.06 0.51 -5.87
C LEU A 57 14.96 -0.66 -6.26
N LEU A 58 14.81 -1.76 -5.55
CA LEU A 58 15.51 -3.00 -5.84
C LEU A 58 15.09 -3.55 -7.21
N SER A 59 16.05 -4.04 -7.97
CA SER A 59 15.81 -4.66 -9.28
C SER A 59 14.88 -5.88 -9.24
N SER A 60 14.79 -6.52 -8.08
CA SER A 60 13.94 -7.68 -7.81
C SER A 60 12.51 -7.32 -7.39
N GLN A 61 12.18 -6.03 -7.23
CA GLN A 61 10.81 -5.62 -6.92
C GLN A 61 10.00 -5.44 -8.19
N PHE A 62 8.93 -6.21 -8.35
CA PHE A 62 8.03 -6.18 -9.51
C PHE A 62 6.68 -5.52 -9.18
N GLY A 63 6.17 -5.70 -7.96
CA GLY A 63 4.90 -5.10 -7.55
C GLY A 63 4.94 -3.58 -7.54
N PHE A 64 3.84 -2.95 -7.99
CA PHE A 64 3.64 -1.48 -8.01
C PHE A 64 4.65 -0.70 -8.88
N ARG A 65 5.25 -1.33 -9.88
CA ARG A 65 6.15 -0.68 -10.85
C ARG A 65 5.53 -0.66 -12.23
N SER A 66 5.60 0.47 -12.93
CA SER A 66 5.02 0.65 -14.28
C SER A 66 5.74 -0.18 -15.35
N ASP A 67 7.06 -0.33 -15.22
CA ASP A 67 7.92 -0.90 -16.27
C ASP A 67 8.49 -2.28 -15.89
N ALA A 68 7.96 -2.90 -14.83
CA ALA A 68 8.42 -4.20 -14.42
C ALA A 68 7.63 -5.31 -15.11
N SER A 69 8.33 -6.32 -15.59
CA SER A 69 7.73 -7.60 -15.98
C SER A 69 6.93 -8.17 -14.83
N THR A 70 5.86 -8.88 -15.13
CA THR A 70 5.12 -9.57 -14.09
C THR A 70 6.04 -10.58 -13.38
N GLU A 71 5.90 -10.71 -12.08
CA GLU A 71 6.66 -11.70 -11.28
C GLU A 71 6.61 -13.09 -11.91
N LEU A 72 5.47 -13.45 -12.50
CA LEU A 72 5.27 -14.73 -13.16
C LEU A 72 6.24 -14.95 -14.33
N LEU A 73 6.49 -13.92 -15.16
CA LEU A 73 7.43 -14.02 -16.27
C LEU A 73 8.85 -14.26 -15.78
N LYS A 74 9.23 -13.53 -14.73
CA LYS A 74 10.56 -13.71 -14.12
C LYS A 74 10.76 -15.11 -13.56
N VAL A 75 9.78 -15.62 -12.81
CA VAL A 75 9.82 -16.99 -12.27
C VAL A 75 9.88 -18.01 -13.40
N SER A 76 9.10 -17.82 -14.47
CA SER A 76 9.09 -18.73 -15.63
C SER A 76 10.46 -18.77 -16.33
N ASP A 77 11.07 -17.58 -16.56
CA ASP A 77 12.39 -17.47 -17.15
C ASP A 77 13.47 -18.16 -16.31
N ASP A 78 13.43 -17.96 -14.99
CA ASP A 78 14.40 -18.57 -14.09
C ASP A 78 14.23 -20.11 -14.06
N ILE A 79 13.01 -20.62 -14.06
CA ILE A 79 12.74 -22.07 -14.18
C ILE A 79 13.30 -22.63 -15.49
N LEU A 80 13.04 -21.99 -16.62
CA LEU A 80 13.54 -22.42 -17.93
C LEU A 80 15.08 -22.47 -17.96
N LYS A 81 15.74 -21.45 -17.42
CA LYS A 81 17.22 -21.43 -17.30
C LYS A 81 17.76 -22.58 -16.47
N PHE A 82 17.06 -22.96 -15.37
CA PHE A 82 17.48 -24.11 -14.58
C PHE A 82 17.32 -25.44 -15.33
N PHE A 83 16.26 -25.59 -16.12
CA PHE A 83 16.09 -26.76 -16.97
C PHE A 83 17.19 -26.89 -18.03
N ASP A 84 17.54 -25.79 -18.70
CA ASP A 84 18.63 -25.75 -19.68
C ASP A 84 19.98 -26.16 -19.06
N GLN A 85 20.17 -25.79 -17.79
CA GLN A 85 21.37 -26.16 -17.03
C GLN A 85 21.29 -27.56 -16.39
N LYS A 86 20.25 -28.34 -16.65
CA LYS A 86 19.95 -29.65 -16.01
C LYS A 86 19.93 -29.56 -14.47
N LYS A 87 19.51 -28.45 -13.92
CA LYS A 87 19.35 -28.22 -12.49
C LYS A 87 17.88 -28.39 -12.05
N VAL A 88 17.69 -28.69 -10.76
CA VAL A 88 16.37 -28.69 -10.12
C VAL A 88 16.09 -27.29 -9.58
N ALA A 89 14.90 -26.76 -9.83
CA ALA A 89 14.43 -25.52 -9.26
C ALA A 89 13.46 -25.80 -8.10
N ILE A 90 13.66 -25.13 -6.98
CA ILE A 90 12.71 -25.12 -5.84
C ILE A 90 12.28 -23.66 -5.63
N ALA A 91 10.97 -23.40 -5.68
CA ALA A 91 10.41 -22.10 -5.41
C ALA A 91 9.62 -22.12 -4.10
N THR A 92 9.87 -21.15 -3.22
CA THR A 92 9.10 -20.94 -2.00
C THR A 92 8.34 -19.62 -2.13
N PHE A 93 7.01 -19.69 -2.01
CA PHE A 93 6.13 -18.52 -2.05
C PHE A 93 5.69 -18.17 -0.63
N MET A 94 5.89 -16.92 -0.23
CA MET A 94 5.47 -16.40 1.06
C MET A 94 4.52 -15.23 0.85
N ASP A 95 3.38 -15.24 1.55
CA ASP A 95 2.39 -14.16 1.53
C ASP A 95 2.18 -13.61 2.94
N LEU A 96 2.08 -12.29 3.05
CA LEU A 96 1.83 -11.60 4.30
C LEU A 96 0.35 -11.26 4.43
N SER A 97 -0.31 -11.84 5.42
CA SER A 97 -1.67 -11.44 5.75
C SER A 97 -1.67 -10.02 6.33
N LYS A 98 -2.55 -9.15 5.81
CA LYS A 98 -2.70 -7.76 6.28
C LYS A 98 -1.39 -6.96 6.25
N ALA A 99 -0.57 -7.15 5.22
CA ALA A 99 0.75 -6.51 5.08
C ALA A 99 0.72 -4.99 5.32
N PHE A 100 -0.28 -4.29 4.79
CA PHE A 100 -0.41 -2.83 4.96
C PHE A 100 -0.83 -2.42 6.38
N ASP A 101 -1.64 -3.24 7.05
CA ASP A 101 -2.12 -2.94 8.41
C ASP A 101 -1.02 -3.15 9.46
N CYS A 102 0.02 -3.91 9.12
CA CYS A 102 1.14 -4.23 10.01
C CYS A 102 2.34 -3.27 9.84
N VAL A 103 2.23 -2.24 9.03
CA VAL A 103 3.32 -1.28 8.82
C VAL A 103 3.45 -0.35 10.03
N ASP A 104 4.60 -0.41 10.72
CA ASP A 104 4.95 0.59 11.75
C ASP A 104 5.32 1.92 11.07
N HIS A 105 4.53 2.95 11.34
CA HIS A 105 4.72 4.27 10.75
C HIS A 105 6.03 4.94 11.18
N ASN A 106 6.52 4.70 12.40
CA ASN A 106 7.78 5.29 12.87
C ASN A 106 8.96 4.67 12.13
N ILE A 107 8.93 3.35 11.94
CA ILE A 107 9.95 2.64 11.15
C ILE A 107 9.90 3.12 9.70
N LEU A 108 8.71 3.26 9.11
CA LEU A 108 8.54 3.78 7.77
C LEU A 108 9.16 5.18 7.62
N LEU A 109 8.84 6.11 8.52
CA LEU A 109 9.37 7.47 8.50
C LEU A 109 10.90 7.50 8.69
N SER A 110 11.43 6.63 9.56
CA SER A 110 12.87 6.48 9.75
C SER A 110 13.57 5.99 8.47
N ASN A 111 12.97 5.02 7.78
CA ASN A 111 13.50 4.52 6.52
C ASN A 111 13.45 5.59 5.42
N LEU A 112 12.35 6.36 5.33
CA LEU A 112 12.25 7.46 4.37
C LEU A 112 13.37 8.50 4.55
N LYS A 113 13.78 8.80 5.79
CA LYS A 113 14.95 9.65 6.07
C LYS A 113 16.23 9.08 5.49
N ARG A 114 16.45 7.77 5.56
CA ARG A 114 17.63 7.10 4.99
C ARG A 114 17.67 7.17 3.46
N TYR A 115 16.53 7.39 2.84
CA TYR A 115 16.38 7.57 1.39
C TYR A 115 16.31 9.06 1.00
N ASP A 116 16.86 9.95 1.80
CA ASP A 116 16.95 11.40 1.57
C ASP A 116 15.58 12.12 1.47
N ILE A 117 14.53 11.55 2.06
CA ILE A 117 13.27 12.27 2.24
C ILE A 117 13.32 13.03 3.57
N HIS A 118 13.40 14.34 3.50
CA HIS A 118 13.60 15.19 4.67
C HIS A 118 12.55 16.29 4.81
N GLU A 119 12.61 16.98 5.94
CA GLU A 119 11.88 18.23 6.23
C GLU A 119 10.40 18.21 5.87
N THR A 120 9.98 19.12 5.00
CA THR A 120 8.58 19.34 4.64
C THR A 120 7.92 18.09 4.03
N ALA A 121 8.64 17.33 3.22
CA ALA A 121 8.11 16.11 2.59
C ALA A 121 7.85 15.03 3.66
N LEU A 122 8.79 14.85 4.59
CA LEU A 122 8.64 13.89 5.68
C LEU A 122 7.53 14.30 6.66
N GLN A 123 7.44 15.60 7.00
CA GLN A 123 6.35 16.12 7.84
C GLN A 123 5.00 15.89 7.19
N TRP A 124 4.91 16.09 5.87
CA TRP A 124 3.68 15.87 5.12
C TRP A 124 3.27 14.40 5.11
N ILE A 125 4.20 13.46 4.91
CA ILE A 125 3.95 12.02 4.98
C ILE A 125 3.49 11.63 6.39
N ASN A 126 4.19 12.11 7.41
CA ASN A 126 3.80 11.86 8.80
C ASN A 126 2.37 12.37 9.07
N SER A 127 2.09 13.62 8.66
CA SER A 127 0.74 14.18 8.79
C SER A 127 -0.30 13.39 8.00
N TYR A 128 0.04 12.85 6.83
CA TYR A 128 -0.87 12.01 6.03
C TYR A 128 -1.22 10.70 6.73
N LEU A 129 -0.25 10.08 7.38
CA LEU A 129 -0.41 8.78 8.05
C LEU A 129 -1.11 8.89 9.41
N SER A 130 -0.92 10.02 10.12
CA SER A 130 -1.42 10.21 11.48
C SER A 130 -2.88 10.68 11.53
N ASP A 131 -3.55 10.43 12.65
CA ASP A 131 -4.89 10.94 12.98
C ASP A 131 -5.94 10.67 11.88
N ARG A 132 -5.90 9.50 11.31
CA ARG A 132 -6.90 9.08 10.32
C ARG A 132 -8.13 8.57 11.03
N GLU A 133 -9.28 9.01 10.56
CA GLU A 133 -10.59 8.61 11.09
C GLU A 133 -11.34 7.79 10.04
N HIS A 134 -12.09 6.80 10.46
CA HIS A 134 -12.95 6.05 9.58
C HIS A 134 -14.34 5.83 10.19
N PHE A 135 -15.33 5.63 9.35
CA PHE A 135 -16.71 5.33 9.76
C PHE A 135 -17.36 4.39 8.77
N VAL A 136 -18.34 3.64 9.24
CA VAL A 136 -19.20 2.79 8.42
C VAL A 136 -20.53 3.51 8.19
N SER A 137 -21.06 3.42 6.97
CA SER A 137 -22.37 3.96 6.65
C SER A 137 -23.28 2.83 6.16
N TRP A 138 -24.46 2.73 6.79
CA TRP A 138 -25.50 1.77 6.45
C TRP A 138 -26.88 2.44 6.48
N ASN A 139 -27.65 2.36 5.39
CA ASN A 139 -29.01 2.93 5.29
C ASN A 139 -29.11 4.36 5.85
N GLN A 140 -28.24 5.27 5.40
CA GLN A 140 -28.16 6.67 5.83
C GLN A 140 -27.76 6.89 7.31
N THR A 141 -27.48 5.82 8.04
CA THR A 141 -26.94 5.90 9.41
C THR A 141 -25.42 5.76 9.36
N HIS A 142 -24.73 6.50 10.21
CA HIS A 142 -23.26 6.47 10.31
C HIS A 142 -22.84 5.97 11.68
N SER A 143 -21.81 5.12 11.71
CA SER A 143 -21.14 4.77 12.95
C SER A 143 -20.40 5.99 13.53
N PRO A 144 -20.04 5.99 14.83
CA PRO A 144 -19.04 6.91 15.34
C PRO A 144 -17.74 6.83 14.54
N PHE A 145 -16.96 7.92 14.55
CA PHE A 145 -15.60 7.90 13.98
C PHE A 145 -14.69 7.08 14.89
N LEU A 146 -13.90 6.20 14.26
CA LEU A 146 -12.87 5.39 14.89
C LEU A 146 -11.51 5.82 14.31
N THR A 147 -10.48 5.81 15.13
CA THR A 147 -9.08 6.09 14.76
C THR A 147 -8.30 4.79 14.58
#